data_07b739315308c5c4b4c46006aa9ca538
#
_entry.id   07b739315308c5c4b4c46006aa9ca538
#
_cell.length_a   1.000
_cell.length_b   1.000
_cell.length_c   1.000
_cell.angle_alpha   90.00
_cell.angle_beta   90.00
_cell.angle_gamma   90.00
#
_symmetry.space_group_name_H-M   'P 1'
#
loop_
_entity.id
_entity.type
_entity.pdbx_description
1 polymer ?
#
loop_
_entity_poly.entity_id
_entity_poly.type
_entity_poly.pdbx_seq_one_letter_code
_entity_poly.pdbx_strand_id
1 'polypeptide(L)'
;MKSETLTIQQIFQNQRQYRVPFYQRAYVWTQRNQWSALLEDIFEKAQSRLSGTKPTPHFLGAVVLEPQLKNSLLGVDTIHIIDGQQRLTTLQYILASIRLSLRATGLSELEGLVLTCLKNTNEATMRNKKVECFKLWPTFRDQTHFIQSLNVDNIDDLRNVFSDSFTQHGTLRKHFNHPPSLEALWFFTEAFIKWI
;
A
#
# COMPACT_ATOMS: atom_id res chain seq x y z
N MET A 1 -13.78 23.75 -4.92
CA MET A 1 -13.41 22.33 -5.03
C MET A 1 -12.64 22.16 -6.33
N LYS A 2 -11.46 21.56 -6.32
CA LYS A 2 -10.64 21.33 -7.53
C LYS A 2 -10.70 19.83 -7.85
N SER A 3 -10.91 19.47 -9.10
CA SER A 3 -10.88 18.08 -9.57
C SER A 3 -9.68 17.89 -10.49
N GLU A 4 -8.89 16.85 -10.24
CA GLU A 4 -7.69 16.50 -11.02
C GLU A 4 -7.65 14.99 -11.26
N THR A 5 -7.08 14.60 -12.39
CA THR A 5 -6.74 13.19 -12.66
C THR A 5 -5.27 12.98 -12.36
N LEU A 6 -4.96 12.10 -11.41
CA LEU A 6 -3.60 11.81 -10.97
C LEU A 6 -3.27 10.33 -11.13
N THR A 7 -2.03 10.02 -11.46
CA THR A 7 -1.50 8.66 -11.40
C THR A 7 -1.17 8.27 -9.96
N ILE A 8 -1.04 6.97 -9.68
CA ILE A 8 -0.61 6.46 -8.37
C ILE A 8 0.73 7.10 -7.95
N GLN A 9 1.66 7.23 -8.90
CA GLN A 9 2.95 7.86 -8.65
C GLN A 9 2.79 9.33 -8.27
N GLN A 10 1.99 10.10 -8.97
CA GLN A 10 1.74 11.53 -8.65
C GLN A 10 1.08 11.71 -7.28
N ILE A 11 0.26 10.75 -6.84
CA ILE A 11 -0.33 10.78 -5.50
C ILE A 11 0.78 10.55 -4.45
N PHE A 12 1.59 9.51 -4.59
CA PHE A 12 2.45 9.04 -3.49
C PHE A 12 3.91 9.50 -3.54
N GLN A 13 4.47 9.93 -4.68
CA GLN A 13 5.90 10.27 -4.75
C GLN A 13 6.31 11.51 -3.93
N ASN A 14 5.41 12.47 -3.69
CA ASN A 14 5.70 13.69 -2.95
C ASN A 14 5.89 13.42 -1.44
N GLN A 15 6.67 14.27 -0.76
CA GLN A 15 6.89 14.23 0.69
C GLN A 15 5.62 14.71 1.44
N ARG A 16 4.65 13.82 1.57
CA ARG A 16 3.37 14.07 2.24
C ARG A 16 2.83 12.82 2.89
N GLN A 17 1.90 13.01 3.82
CA GLN A 17 1.21 11.90 4.49
C GLN A 17 -0.30 12.05 4.33
N TYR A 18 -0.93 11.02 3.78
CA TYR A 18 -2.37 10.87 3.74
C TYR A 18 -2.84 10.25 5.05
N ARG A 19 -3.71 10.95 5.79
CA ARG A 19 -4.25 10.47 7.06
C ARG A 19 -5.71 10.10 6.94
N VAL A 20 -6.04 8.92 7.43
CA VAL A 20 -7.43 8.51 7.61
C VAL A 20 -7.94 9.12 8.92
N PRO A 21 -8.98 9.99 8.88
CA PRO A 21 -9.55 10.58 10.09
C PRO A 21 -10.10 9.51 11.04
N PHE A 22 -10.13 9.82 12.33
CA PHE A 22 -10.54 8.88 13.40
C PHE A 22 -11.99 8.40 13.29
N TYR A 23 -12.87 9.16 12.65
CA TYR A 23 -14.29 8.81 12.45
C TYR A 23 -14.52 7.86 11.27
N GLN A 24 -13.50 7.59 10.47
CA GLN A 24 -13.59 6.65 9.37
C GLN A 24 -13.52 5.21 9.88
N ARG A 25 -14.16 4.29 9.15
CA ARG A 25 -14.11 2.86 9.47
C ARG A 25 -12.72 2.27 9.22
N ALA A 26 -12.44 1.15 9.86
CA ALA A 26 -11.25 0.34 9.60
C ALA A 26 -11.22 -0.20 8.14
N TYR A 27 -10.08 -0.73 7.74
CA TYR A 27 -9.92 -1.40 6.46
C TYR A 27 -10.74 -2.70 6.40
N VAL A 28 -11.56 -2.85 5.35
CA VAL A 28 -12.52 -3.98 5.22
C VAL A 28 -12.58 -4.61 3.83
N TRP A 29 -11.76 -4.16 2.87
CA TRP A 29 -11.70 -4.79 1.57
C TRP A 29 -11.14 -6.21 1.66
N THR A 30 -11.64 -7.11 0.81
CA THR A 30 -11.32 -8.53 0.82
C THR A 30 -10.99 -9.02 -0.59
N GLN A 31 -10.37 -10.19 -0.67
CA GLN A 31 -10.09 -10.86 -1.93
C GLN A 31 -11.35 -11.04 -2.78
N ARG A 32 -12.40 -11.57 -2.18
CA ARG A 32 -13.65 -11.94 -2.89
C ARG A 32 -14.33 -10.72 -3.53
N ASN A 33 -14.32 -9.59 -2.84
CA ASN A 33 -15.15 -8.45 -3.23
C ASN A 33 -14.40 -7.43 -4.09
N GLN A 34 -13.11 -7.17 -3.81
CA GLN A 34 -12.39 -6.08 -4.45
C GLN A 34 -11.01 -6.47 -5.01
N TRP A 35 -10.20 -7.25 -4.27
CA TRP A 35 -8.80 -7.44 -4.65
C TRP A 35 -8.63 -8.26 -5.91
N SER A 36 -9.44 -9.33 -6.11
CA SER A 36 -9.32 -10.17 -7.30
C SER A 36 -9.59 -9.39 -8.58
N ALA A 37 -10.67 -8.61 -8.62
CA ALA A 37 -10.98 -7.78 -9.78
C ALA A 37 -9.90 -6.71 -10.05
N LEU A 38 -9.41 -6.04 -8.98
CA LEU A 38 -8.34 -5.06 -9.11
C LEU A 38 -7.03 -5.69 -9.62
N LEU A 39 -6.70 -6.90 -9.16
CA LEU A 39 -5.52 -7.63 -9.61
C LEU A 39 -5.62 -8.03 -11.09
N GLU A 40 -6.79 -8.50 -11.52
CA GLU A 40 -7.06 -8.83 -12.92
C GLU A 40 -6.87 -7.60 -13.82
N ASP A 41 -7.40 -6.45 -13.42
CA ASP A 41 -7.20 -5.18 -14.13
C ASP A 41 -5.71 -4.80 -14.23
N ILE A 42 -4.95 -4.96 -13.13
CA ILE A 42 -3.51 -4.67 -13.11
C ILE A 42 -2.78 -5.59 -14.09
N PHE A 43 -3.05 -6.89 -14.07
CA PHE A 43 -2.39 -7.85 -14.96
C PHE A 43 -2.76 -7.65 -16.42
N GLU A 44 -4.04 -7.35 -16.73
CA GLU A 44 -4.46 -7.01 -18.09
C GLU A 44 -3.69 -5.81 -18.63
N LYS A 45 -3.56 -4.74 -17.85
CA LYS A 45 -2.81 -3.53 -18.27
C LYS A 45 -1.31 -3.80 -18.40
N ALA A 46 -0.74 -4.59 -17.50
CA ALA A 46 0.66 -4.98 -17.57
C ALA A 46 0.93 -5.85 -18.82
N GLN A 47 0.09 -6.84 -19.08
CA GLN A 47 0.21 -7.70 -20.27
C GLN A 47 0.08 -6.92 -21.57
N SER A 48 -0.89 -5.98 -21.64
CA SER A 48 -1.05 -5.08 -22.80
C SER A 48 0.22 -4.27 -23.03
N ARG A 49 0.85 -3.77 -21.96
CA ARG A 49 2.09 -3.00 -22.05
C ARG A 49 3.25 -3.86 -22.58
N LEU A 50 3.39 -5.08 -22.06
CA LEU A 50 4.45 -6.02 -22.48
C LEU A 50 4.30 -6.46 -23.94
N SER A 51 3.07 -6.58 -24.44
CA SER A 51 2.80 -6.88 -25.85
C SER A 51 2.97 -5.69 -26.80
N GLY A 52 3.45 -4.53 -26.30
CA GLY A 52 3.65 -3.33 -27.10
C GLY A 52 2.37 -2.53 -27.38
N THR A 53 1.23 -2.96 -26.85
CA THR A 53 -0.03 -2.23 -26.98
C THR A 53 -0.11 -1.15 -25.90
N LYS A 54 -0.50 0.08 -26.28
CA LYS A 54 -0.73 1.15 -25.29
C LYS A 54 -2.02 0.84 -24.53
N PRO A 55 -1.97 0.47 -23.24
CA PRO A 55 -3.18 0.21 -22.48
C PRO A 55 -4.00 1.48 -22.28
N THR A 56 -5.32 1.35 -22.32
CA THR A 56 -6.20 2.43 -21.89
C THR A 56 -6.05 2.68 -20.39
N PRO A 57 -6.07 3.95 -19.92
CA PRO A 57 -6.05 4.24 -18.50
C PRO A 57 -7.18 3.53 -17.75
N HIS A 58 -6.87 2.94 -16.61
CA HIS A 58 -7.85 2.37 -15.70
C HIS A 58 -8.22 3.38 -14.62
N PHE A 59 -9.51 3.69 -14.47
CA PHE A 59 -9.99 4.63 -13.48
C PHE A 59 -10.28 3.91 -12.15
N LEU A 60 -9.45 4.16 -11.15
CA LEU A 60 -9.56 3.54 -9.82
C LEU A 60 -10.66 4.12 -8.93
N GLY A 61 -11.40 5.11 -9.42
CA GLY A 61 -12.42 5.83 -8.67
C GLY A 61 -11.94 7.15 -8.08
N ALA A 62 -12.89 7.99 -7.66
CA ALA A 62 -12.59 9.28 -7.06
C ALA A 62 -12.08 9.14 -5.62
N VAL A 63 -11.19 10.04 -5.23
CA VAL A 63 -10.72 10.21 -3.85
C VAL A 63 -10.95 11.67 -3.45
N VAL A 64 -11.54 11.91 -2.29
CA VAL A 64 -11.75 13.26 -1.76
C VAL A 64 -10.71 13.53 -0.68
N LEU A 65 -9.93 14.56 -0.90
CA LEU A 65 -8.76 14.91 -0.10
C LEU A 65 -8.89 16.33 0.45
N GLU A 66 -8.53 16.52 1.70
CA GLU A 66 -8.53 17.81 2.39
C GLU A 66 -7.12 18.13 2.90
N PRO A 67 -6.38 19.03 2.23
CA PRO A 67 -5.08 19.48 2.73
C PRO A 67 -5.20 20.16 4.09
N GLN A 68 -4.33 19.81 5.02
CA GLN A 68 -4.28 20.41 6.34
C GLN A 68 -3.29 21.56 6.37
N LEU A 69 -3.64 22.63 7.07
CA LEU A 69 -2.74 23.78 7.24
C LEU A 69 -1.48 23.35 8.01
N LYS A 70 -0.33 23.67 7.44
CA LYS A 70 0.97 23.41 8.05
C LYS A 70 1.40 24.63 8.87
N ASN A 71 1.37 24.50 10.17
CA ASN A 71 1.74 25.59 11.10
C ASN A 71 3.23 25.59 11.48
N SER A 72 4.09 24.90 10.73
CA SER A 72 5.52 24.77 11.03
C SER A 72 6.32 24.42 9.78
N LEU A 73 7.58 24.83 9.76
CA LEU A 73 8.55 24.46 8.73
C LEU A 73 8.92 22.97 8.77
N LEU A 74 8.83 22.33 9.94
CA LEU A 74 9.07 20.89 10.12
C LEU A 74 7.79 20.08 9.96
N GLY A 75 7.96 18.80 9.69
CA GLY A 75 6.89 17.84 9.43
C GLY A 75 6.59 17.70 7.93
N VAL A 76 6.05 16.57 7.54
CA VAL A 76 5.55 16.35 6.19
C VAL A 76 4.17 16.99 6.00
N ASP A 77 3.82 17.34 4.78
CA ASP A 77 2.49 17.86 4.46
C ASP A 77 1.45 16.79 4.76
N THR A 78 0.40 17.16 5.48
CA THR A 78 -0.66 16.25 5.89
C THR A 78 -1.92 16.52 5.08
N ILE A 79 -2.53 15.45 4.58
CA ILE A 79 -3.78 15.49 3.81
C ILE A 79 -4.74 14.50 4.44
N HIS A 80 -5.93 14.97 4.85
CA HIS A 80 -6.98 14.08 5.33
C HIS A 80 -7.71 13.41 4.15
N ILE A 81 -7.98 12.13 4.27
CA ILE A 81 -8.78 11.37 3.31
C ILE A 81 -10.23 11.45 3.75
N ILE A 82 -11.04 12.23 3.03
CA ILE A 82 -12.46 12.35 3.33
C ILE A 82 -13.24 11.20 2.70
N ASP A 83 -12.86 10.78 1.49
CA ASP A 83 -13.37 9.56 0.84
C ASP A 83 -12.29 8.88 0.03
N GLY A 84 -12.40 7.55 -0.13
CA GLY A 84 -11.45 6.72 -0.89
C GLY A 84 -10.35 6.06 -0.05
N GLN A 85 -10.45 6.08 1.27
CA GLN A 85 -9.45 5.48 2.17
C GLN A 85 -9.15 4.01 1.86
N GLN A 86 -10.17 3.19 1.58
CA GLN A 86 -9.98 1.77 1.27
C GLN A 86 -9.10 1.59 0.03
N ARG A 87 -9.34 2.41 -1.02
CA ARG A 87 -8.55 2.41 -2.25
C ARG A 87 -7.10 2.78 -1.99
N LEU A 88 -6.85 3.92 -1.32
CA LEU A 88 -5.48 4.36 -1.03
C LEU A 88 -4.73 3.37 -0.13
N THR A 89 -5.41 2.75 0.84
CA THR A 89 -4.82 1.71 1.70
C THR A 89 -4.47 0.46 0.89
N THR A 90 -5.37 0.01 0.00
CA THR A 90 -5.08 -1.14 -0.87
C THR A 90 -3.91 -0.87 -1.80
N LEU A 91 -3.80 0.33 -2.37
CA LEU A 91 -2.65 0.71 -3.20
C LEU A 91 -1.33 0.65 -2.42
N GLN A 92 -1.33 1.02 -1.13
CA GLN A 92 -0.13 0.86 -0.29
C GLN A 92 0.23 -0.62 -0.09
N TYR A 93 -0.75 -1.51 0.12
CA TYR A 93 -0.48 -2.96 0.18
C TYR A 93 0.01 -3.53 -1.14
N ILE A 94 -0.55 -3.10 -2.28
CA ILE A 94 -0.07 -3.50 -3.61
C ILE A 94 1.39 -3.07 -3.82
N LEU A 95 1.73 -1.83 -3.52
CA LEU A 95 3.12 -1.34 -3.65
C LEU A 95 4.08 -2.10 -2.72
N ALA A 96 3.66 -2.39 -1.49
CA ALA A 96 4.45 -3.20 -0.55
C ALA A 96 4.61 -4.64 -1.05
N SER A 97 3.57 -5.22 -1.64
CA SER A 97 3.60 -6.57 -2.22
C SER A 97 4.52 -6.64 -3.43
N ILE A 98 4.52 -5.63 -4.30
CA ILE A 98 5.48 -5.53 -5.42
C ILE A 98 6.91 -5.51 -4.88
N ARG A 99 7.20 -4.71 -3.84
CA ARG A 99 8.54 -4.67 -3.20
C ARG A 99 8.95 -6.05 -2.69
N LEU A 100 8.08 -6.75 -1.95
CA LEU A 100 8.36 -8.09 -1.43
C LEU A 100 8.58 -9.11 -2.55
N SER A 101 7.81 -9.03 -3.63
CA SER A 101 7.92 -9.92 -4.77
C SER A 101 9.23 -9.71 -5.53
N LEU A 102 9.64 -8.45 -5.75
CA LEU A 102 10.94 -8.13 -6.36
C LEU A 102 12.11 -8.71 -5.54
N ARG A 103 12.06 -8.61 -4.21
CA ARG A 103 13.09 -9.22 -3.34
C ARG A 103 13.06 -10.74 -3.38
N ALA A 104 11.87 -11.34 -3.39
CA ALA A 104 11.72 -12.80 -3.44
C ALA A 104 12.18 -13.41 -4.76
N THR A 105 12.12 -12.66 -5.86
CA THR A 105 12.54 -13.09 -7.20
C THR A 105 13.96 -12.63 -7.57
N GLY A 106 14.69 -12.01 -6.66
CA GLY A 106 16.07 -11.55 -6.89
C GLY A 106 16.20 -10.26 -7.68
N LEU A 107 15.11 -9.51 -7.85
CA LEU A 107 15.04 -8.24 -8.61
C LEU A 107 15.02 -7.01 -7.66
N SER A 108 15.72 -7.10 -6.54
CA SER A 108 15.71 -6.06 -5.49
C SER A 108 16.23 -4.70 -5.96
N GLU A 109 17.06 -4.64 -7.02
CA GLU A 109 17.52 -3.39 -7.63
C GLU A 109 16.38 -2.52 -8.18
N LEU A 110 15.23 -3.11 -8.48
CA LEU A 110 14.05 -2.41 -8.98
C LEU A 110 13.16 -1.85 -7.86
N GLU A 111 13.40 -2.18 -6.58
CA GLU A 111 12.52 -1.73 -5.49
C GLU A 111 12.47 -0.21 -5.32
N GLY A 112 13.50 0.51 -5.73
CA GLY A 112 13.54 1.98 -5.74
C GLY A 112 12.37 2.61 -6.49
N LEU A 113 11.83 1.91 -7.51
CA LEU A 113 10.67 2.37 -8.27
C LEU A 113 9.40 2.52 -7.42
N VAL A 114 9.24 1.69 -6.40
CA VAL A 114 8.06 1.68 -5.52
C VAL A 114 8.34 2.31 -4.16
N LEU A 115 9.58 2.31 -3.70
CA LEU A 115 9.95 2.75 -2.34
C LEU A 115 9.55 4.20 -2.06
N THR A 116 9.75 5.10 -3.02
CA THR A 116 9.36 6.52 -2.92
C THR A 116 7.84 6.71 -2.80
N CYS A 117 7.05 5.74 -3.26
CA CYS A 117 5.59 5.73 -3.12
C CYS A 117 5.10 5.06 -1.82
N LEU A 118 5.99 4.32 -1.13
CA LEU A 118 5.69 3.67 0.15
C LEU A 118 6.11 4.52 1.35
N LYS A 119 7.27 5.19 1.25
CA LYS A 119 7.89 5.90 2.36
C LYS A 119 8.26 7.33 1.98
N ASN A 120 8.14 8.22 2.94
CA ASN A 120 8.80 9.52 2.92
C ASN A 120 10.27 9.32 3.32
N THR A 121 11.19 9.83 2.54
CA THR A 121 12.63 9.57 2.70
C THR A 121 13.41 10.71 3.31
N ASN A 122 12.91 11.95 3.23
CA ASN A 122 13.59 13.12 3.81
C ASN A 122 13.34 13.22 5.31
N GLU A 123 14.07 12.42 6.08
CA GLU A 123 13.95 12.37 7.54
C GLU A 123 14.27 13.69 8.25
N ALA A 124 15.11 14.55 7.64
CA ALA A 124 15.50 15.83 8.22
C ALA A 124 14.30 16.79 8.38
N THR A 125 13.26 16.62 7.57
CA THR A 125 12.05 17.45 7.65
C THR A 125 10.97 16.87 8.58
N MET A 126 11.13 15.64 9.08
CA MET A 126 10.12 14.96 9.89
C MET A 126 10.22 15.36 11.36
N ARG A 127 9.06 15.62 11.99
CA ARG A 127 8.94 15.79 13.46
C ARG A 127 8.93 14.44 14.17
N ASN A 128 8.18 13.49 13.64
CA ASN A 128 8.07 12.15 14.15
C ASN A 128 8.35 11.13 13.04
N LYS A 129 9.60 10.69 12.95
CA LYS A 129 10.06 9.76 11.91
C LYS A 129 9.27 8.44 11.90
N LYS A 130 8.88 7.92 13.07
CA LYS A 130 8.13 6.67 13.19
C LYS A 130 6.72 6.73 12.56
N VAL A 131 6.17 7.91 12.46
CA VAL A 131 4.83 8.16 11.90
C VAL A 131 4.94 8.75 10.50
N GLU A 132 5.73 9.80 10.34
CA GLU A 132 5.78 10.61 9.11
C GLU A 132 6.55 9.96 7.97
N CYS A 133 7.30 8.87 8.24
CA CYS A 133 7.91 8.06 7.19
C CYS A 133 6.88 7.31 6.32
N PHE A 134 5.65 7.10 6.78
CA PHE A 134 4.61 6.43 5.99
C PHE A 134 3.85 7.42 5.11
N LYS A 135 3.60 7.04 3.85
CA LYS A 135 2.77 7.83 2.91
C LYS A 135 1.31 7.85 3.31
N LEU A 136 0.83 6.78 3.95
CA LEU A 136 -0.53 6.68 4.45
C LEU A 136 -0.49 6.34 5.94
N TRP A 137 -1.33 7.04 6.73
CA TRP A 137 -1.53 6.76 8.14
C TRP A 137 -2.97 6.33 8.38
N PRO A 138 -3.21 5.04 8.70
CA PRO A 138 -4.56 4.49 8.78
C PRO A 138 -5.27 4.86 10.08
N THR A 139 -6.50 4.34 10.24
CA THR A 139 -7.25 4.46 11.50
C THR A 139 -6.49 3.79 12.65
N PHE A 140 -6.76 4.21 13.88
CA PHE A 140 -6.10 3.66 15.07
C PHE A 140 -6.19 2.11 15.15
N ARG A 141 -7.31 1.53 14.71
CA ARG A 141 -7.51 0.08 14.72
C ARG A 141 -6.57 -0.66 13.77
N ASP A 142 -6.20 -0.04 12.67
CA ASP A 142 -5.38 -0.67 11.63
C ASP A 142 -3.88 -0.41 11.81
N GLN A 143 -3.50 0.60 12.60
CA GLN A 143 -2.11 1.12 12.67
C GLN A 143 -1.08 0.03 12.95
N THR A 144 -1.29 -0.79 13.97
CA THR A 144 -0.32 -1.80 14.37
C THR A 144 0.00 -2.75 13.24
N HIS A 145 -1.01 -3.38 12.66
CA HIS A 145 -0.81 -4.36 11.59
C HIS A 145 -0.38 -3.71 10.27
N PHE A 146 -0.85 -2.50 9.99
CA PHE A 146 -0.38 -1.73 8.82
C PHE A 146 1.12 -1.43 8.92
N ILE A 147 1.58 -0.91 10.06
CA ILE A 147 2.99 -0.63 10.30
C ILE A 147 3.84 -1.90 10.19
N GLN A 148 3.39 -2.99 10.82
CA GLN A 148 4.04 -4.29 10.73
C GLN A 148 4.16 -4.75 9.28
N SER A 149 3.04 -4.72 8.53
CA SER A 149 2.99 -5.15 7.13
C SER A 149 3.90 -4.34 6.20
N LEU A 150 4.04 -3.03 6.41
CA LEU A 150 4.86 -2.17 5.55
C LEU A 150 6.35 -2.10 5.96
N ASN A 151 6.69 -2.61 7.13
CA ASN A 151 8.08 -2.61 7.62
C ASN A 151 8.81 -3.94 7.43
N VAL A 152 8.11 -5.01 7.03
CA VAL A 152 8.78 -6.28 6.73
C VAL A 152 9.70 -6.13 5.52
N ASP A 153 10.86 -6.75 5.59
CA ASP A 153 11.86 -6.65 4.53
C ASP A 153 11.77 -7.77 3.49
N ASN A 154 11.28 -8.93 3.90
CA ASN A 154 11.15 -10.10 3.04
C ASN A 154 10.00 -11.00 3.53
N ILE A 155 9.76 -12.10 2.81
CA ILE A 155 8.68 -13.04 3.12
C ILE A 155 8.90 -13.75 4.46
N ASP A 156 10.15 -14.04 4.84
CA ASP A 156 10.43 -14.71 6.09
C ASP A 156 10.22 -13.76 7.27
N ASP A 157 10.57 -12.50 7.14
CA ASP A 157 10.20 -11.47 8.11
C ASP A 157 8.69 -11.35 8.26
N LEU A 158 7.94 -11.39 7.14
CA LEU A 158 6.47 -11.37 7.18
C LEU A 158 5.92 -12.56 7.98
N ARG A 159 6.46 -13.76 7.75
CA ARG A 159 6.08 -14.97 8.48
C ARG A 159 6.43 -14.88 9.98
N ASN A 160 7.59 -14.33 10.30
CA ASN A 160 8.02 -14.15 11.68
C ASN A 160 7.15 -13.14 12.44
N VAL A 161 6.87 -11.98 11.83
CA VAL A 161 6.05 -10.91 12.42
C VAL A 161 4.61 -11.37 12.67
N PHE A 162 4.08 -12.22 11.78
CA PHE A 162 2.71 -12.76 11.87
C PHE A 162 2.70 -14.28 12.08
N SER A 163 3.61 -14.80 12.90
CA SER A 163 3.84 -16.25 13.09
C SER A 163 2.57 -17.04 13.39
N ASP A 164 1.65 -16.49 14.19
CA ASP A 164 0.37 -17.13 14.52
C ASP A 164 -0.53 -17.36 13.30
N SER A 165 -0.37 -16.54 12.27
CA SER A 165 -1.14 -16.62 11.04
C SER A 165 -0.63 -17.67 10.05
N PHE A 166 0.59 -18.16 10.22
CA PHE A 166 1.21 -19.09 9.28
C PHE A 166 1.26 -20.53 9.82
N THR A 167 1.22 -21.49 8.92
CA THR A 167 1.52 -22.90 9.19
C THR A 167 3.02 -23.12 9.26
N GLN A 168 3.47 -24.27 9.75
CA GLN A 168 4.88 -24.68 9.72
C GLN A 168 5.47 -24.73 8.29
N HIS A 169 4.62 -24.88 7.26
CA HIS A 169 5.02 -24.88 5.86
C HIS A 169 4.99 -23.47 5.23
N GLY A 170 4.78 -22.42 6.03
CA GLY A 170 4.82 -21.02 5.58
C GLY A 170 3.63 -20.57 4.73
N THR A 171 2.50 -21.28 4.77
CA THR A 171 1.23 -20.87 4.15
C THR A 171 0.30 -20.27 5.20
N LEU A 172 -0.59 -19.36 4.79
CA LEU A 172 -1.63 -18.86 5.71
C LEU A 172 -2.53 -19.99 6.21
N ARG A 173 -2.83 -19.97 7.51
CA ARG A 173 -3.74 -20.94 8.14
C ARG A 173 -5.16 -20.76 7.61
N LYS A 174 -5.80 -21.84 7.19
CA LYS A 174 -7.23 -21.81 6.86
C LYS A 174 -8.05 -21.60 8.13
N HIS A 175 -9.17 -20.89 8.01
CA HIS A 175 -10.11 -20.62 9.11
C HIS A 175 -9.51 -19.88 10.32
N PHE A 176 -8.47 -19.10 10.11
CA PHE A 176 -7.86 -18.23 11.11
C PHE A 176 -8.28 -16.78 10.84
N ASN A 177 -8.49 -15.99 11.90
CA ASN A 177 -8.84 -14.58 11.77
C ASN A 177 -7.57 -13.74 11.57
N HIS A 178 -7.16 -13.60 10.32
CA HIS A 178 -5.98 -12.80 9.98
C HIS A 178 -6.25 -11.29 10.02
N PRO A 179 -5.25 -10.47 10.34
CA PRO A 179 -5.33 -9.05 10.08
C PRO A 179 -5.58 -8.78 8.58
N PRO A 180 -6.54 -7.91 8.21
CA PRO A 180 -6.82 -7.60 6.80
C PRO A 180 -5.60 -7.09 6.01
N SER A 181 -4.67 -6.41 6.70
CA SER A 181 -3.39 -5.97 6.12
C SER A 181 -2.51 -7.13 5.69
N LEU A 182 -2.42 -8.17 6.52
CA LEU A 182 -1.66 -9.39 6.20
C LEU A 182 -2.31 -10.14 5.04
N GLU A 183 -3.63 -10.32 5.07
CA GLU A 183 -4.34 -10.99 3.98
C GLU A 183 -4.13 -10.29 2.64
N ALA A 184 -4.26 -8.95 2.62
CA ALA A 184 -4.02 -8.16 1.42
C ALA A 184 -2.58 -8.29 0.94
N LEU A 185 -1.61 -8.09 1.83
CA LEU A 185 -0.19 -8.16 1.50
C LEU A 185 0.19 -9.54 0.97
N TRP A 186 -0.26 -10.60 1.62
CA TRP A 186 0.01 -11.98 1.21
C TRP A 186 -0.60 -12.30 -0.14
N PHE A 187 -1.89 -11.98 -0.32
CA PHE A 187 -2.62 -12.23 -1.57
C PHE A 187 -1.92 -11.60 -2.79
N PHE A 188 -1.58 -10.32 -2.71
CA PHE A 188 -0.92 -9.63 -3.81
C PHE A 188 0.53 -10.12 -4.00
N THR A 189 1.26 -10.40 -2.91
CA THR A 189 2.64 -10.91 -3.01
C THR A 189 2.70 -12.25 -3.73
N GLU A 190 1.85 -13.22 -3.34
CA GLU A 190 1.80 -14.52 -4.02
C GLU A 190 1.44 -14.38 -5.51
N ALA A 191 0.50 -13.48 -5.82
CA ALA A 191 0.10 -13.25 -7.20
C ALA A 191 1.22 -12.65 -8.05
N PHE A 192 1.94 -11.65 -7.54
CA PHE A 192 3.05 -11.02 -8.24
C PHE A 192 4.25 -11.96 -8.40
N ILE A 193 4.59 -12.77 -7.40
CA ILE A 193 5.67 -13.78 -7.53
C ILE A 193 5.36 -14.79 -8.64
N LYS A 194 4.10 -15.19 -8.78
CA LYS A 194 3.69 -16.13 -9.84
C LYS A 194 3.67 -15.50 -11.23
N TRP A 195 3.54 -14.17 -11.29
CA TRP A 195 3.44 -13.43 -12.54
C TRP A 195 4.82 -13.00 -13.08
N ILE A 196 5.80 -12.71 -12.20
CA ILE A 196 7.19 -12.38 -12.53
C ILE A 196 7.95 -13.64 -12.99
#